data_339db887430567ea3fccc2275bf1207d
#
_entry.id   339db887430567ea3fccc2275bf1207d
#
_cell.length_a   1.000
_cell.length_b   1.000
_cell.length_c   1.000
_cell.angle_alpha   90.00
_cell.angle_beta   90.00
_cell.angle_gamma   90.00
#
_symmetry.space_group_name_H-M   'P 1'
#
loop_
_entity.id
_entity.type
_entity.pdbx_description
1 polymer ?
#
loop_
_entity_poly.entity_id
_entity_poly.type
_entity_poly.pdbx_seq_one_letter_code
_entity_poly.pdbx_strand_id
1 'polypeptide(L)'
;MKTPRLEKKPEIKSCHNTKWKDDYSWIHQKNILEVLKDGSKLLPEVKKYLEEENAFAKYNLKDTKKLQKELFKEIKGRIKLDDESLPFKDYDYEYWTKTTTEGNYSIKLRKKIDSNHIEEIWNGDKEKEKLKTEYFGVGDLEVSWNDKYLGYSLDLKGSEYYTIYIRDIETGSLATEKIEDTSGGITFSLDDKFIFYSKLDENHRPRKIFRHKIGTPVKNDELIFEEKSEAFTVGIGLSSDEKYYFIATSDHNTSEQYYFL
;
A
#
# COMPACT_ATOMS: atom_id res chain seq x y z
N MET A 1 31.95 -5.08 19.91
CA MET A 1 31.73 -3.76 19.30
C MET A 1 31.16 -2.84 20.36
N LYS A 2 31.50 -1.53 20.37
CA LYS A 2 30.97 -0.59 21.35
C LYS A 2 29.51 -0.23 20.97
N THR A 3 28.65 -0.17 21.99
CA THR A 3 27.24 0.26 21.79
C THR A 3 27.20 1.69 21.22
N PRO A 4 26.48 1.93 20.13
CA PRO A 4 26.26 3.28 19.62
C PRO A 4 25.59 4.17 20.67
N ARG A 5 25.84 5.45 20.59
CA ARG A 5 25.22 6.42 21.48
C ARG A 5 24.76 7.62 20.67
N LEU A 6 23.46 7.87 20.71
CA LEU A 6 22.88 9.06 20.12
C LEU A 6 23.33 10.30 20.91
N GLU A 7 23.71 11.35 20.19
CA GLU A 7 24.06 12.63 20.78
C GLU A 7 22.83 13.27 21.46
N LYS A 8 23.06 13.81 22.66
CA LYS A 8 21.99 14.55 23.36
C LYS A 8 21.94 15.99 22.88
N LYS A 9 20.80 16.38 22.29
CA LYS A 9 20.50 17.77 21.91
C LYS A 9 19.20 18.18 22.63
N PRO A 10 19.31 18.68 23.88
CA PRO A 10 18.13 18.89 24.72
C PRO A 10 17.19 19.97 24.18
N GLU A 11 15.91 19.65 24.17
CA GLU A 11 14.81 20.55 23.86
C GLU A 11 13.79 20.53 25.00
N ILE A 12 13.20 21.67 25.35
CA ILE A 12 12.11 21.73 26.32
C ILE A 12 10.80 21.53 25.57
N LYS A 13 10.12 20.45 25.88
CA LYS A 13 8.76 20.14 25.41
C LYS A 13 7.73 20.53 26.46
N SER A 14 6.51 20.84 26.04
CA SER A 14 5.39 21.12 26.94
C SER A 14 4.08 20.54 26.39
N CYS A 15 3.29 19.97 27.30
CA CYS A 15 1.95 19.49 27.02
C CYS A 15 1.13 19.53 28.32
N HIS A 16 -0.13 19.90 28.26
CA HIS A 16 -1.06 19.96 29.42
C HIS A 16 -0.45 20.62 30.65
N ASN A 17 0.20 21.80 30.47
CA ASN A 17 0.89 22.58 31.52
C ASN A 17 2.09 21.87 32.17
N THR A 18 2.52 20.72 31.66
CA THR A 18 3.73 20.02 32.11
C THR A 18 4.87 20.29 31.14
N LYS A 19 6.05 20.58 31.68
CA LYS A 19 7.28 20.77 30.90
C LYS A 19 8.25 19.64 31.22
N TRP A 20 8.91 19.12 30.17
CA TRP A 20 9.99 18.14 30.32
C TRP A 20 11.12 18.45 29.36
N LYS A 21 12.29 17.91 29.67
CA LYS A 21 13.47 17.95 28.80
C LYS A 21 13.50 16.70 27.95
N ASP A 22 13.55 16.88 26.64
CA ASP A 22 13.74 15.80 25.67
C ASP A 22 15.14 15.94 25.05
N ASP A 23 15.98 14.95 25.27
CA ASP A 23 17.38 14.95 24.79
C ASP A 23 17.48 14.47 23.33
N TYR A 24 16.42 13.85 22.78
CA TYR A 24 16.47 13.08 21.53
C TYR A 24 15.41 13.44 20.50
N SER A 25 14.54 14.42 20.73
CA SER A 25 13.50 14.84 19.79
C SER A 25 14.05 15.25 18.42
N TRP A 26 15.30 15.67 18.34
CA TRP A 26 15.96 16.10 17.12
C TRP A 26 16.12 14.99 16.06
N ILE A 27 16.11 13.70 16.46
CA ILE A 27 16.17 12.57 15.52
C ILE A 27 14.91 12.47 14.66
N HIS A 28 13.80 12.97 15.17
CA HIS A 28 12.56 13.08 14.42
C HIS A 28 12.61 14.33 13.53
N GLN A 29 13.04 14.16 12.28
CA GLN A 29 13.13 15.25 11.31
C GLN A 29 11.75 15.84 11.01
N LYS A 30 11.67 17.17 10.92
CA LYS A 30 10.41 17.86 10.58
C LYS A 30 9.89 17.51 9.19
N ASN A 31 10.80 17.17 8.27
CA ASN A 31 10.49 16.76 6.90
C ASN A 31 10.39 15.23 6.74
N ILE A 32 9.95 14.50 7.75
CA ILE A 32 9.93 13.03 7.72
C ILE A 32 9.14 12.48 6.52
N LEU A 33 8.05 13.12 6.11
CA LEU A 33 7.26 12.68 4.94
C LEU A 33 8.03 12.82 3.61
N GLU A 34 8.92 13.82 3.52
CA GLU A 34 9.81 13.92 2.37
C GLU A 34 10.89 12.82 2.39
N VAL A 35 11.40 12.48 3.58
CA VAL A 35 12.37 11.39 3.77
C VAL A 35 11.75 10.05 3.40
N LEU A 36 10.48 9.79 3.73
CA LEU A 36 9.76 8.58 3.31
C LEU A 36 9.69 8.44 1.79
N LYS A 37 9.48 9.55 1.08
CA LYS A 37 9.47 9.59 -0.39
C LYS A 37 10.87 9.57 -1.01
N ASP A 38 11.87 10.11 -0.30
CA ASP A 38 13.25 10.24 -0.77
C ASP A 38 14.23 10.14 0.40
N GLY A 39 14.78 8.94 0.62
CA GLY A 39 15.74 8.66 1.69
C GLY A 39 17.04 9.50 1.64
N SER A 40 17.35 10.14 0.51
CA SER A 40 18.51 11.04 0.41
C SER A 40 18.36 12.31 1.26
N LYS A 41 17.12 12.63 1.65
CA LYS A 41 16.78 13.78 2.52
C LYS A 41 16.96 13.51 4.01
N LEU A 42 17.34 12.29 4.38
CA LEU A 42 17.71 11.97 5.76
C LEU A 42 18.95 12.77 6.17
N LEU A 43 18.88 13.41 7.34
CA LEU A 43 20.03 14.16 7.88
C LEU A 43 21.27 13.26 8.03
N PRO A 44 22.46 13.69 7.61
CA PRO A 44 23.67 12.87 7.66
C PRO A 44 23.99 12.32 9.05
N GLU A 45 23.73 13.10 10.11
CA GLU A 45 23.95 12.66 11.49
C GLU A 45 22.96 11.60 11.95
N VAL A 46 21.70 11.66 11.50
CA VAL A 46 20.69 10.63 11.75
C VAL A 46 21.06 9.36 10.99
N LYS A 47 21.40 9.47 9.70
CA LYS A 47 21.85 8.36 8.86
C LYS A 47 23.05 7.65 9.49
N LYS A 48 24.05 8.40 9.91
CA LYS A 48 25.24 7.85 10.56
C LYS A 48 24.90 7.03 11.80
N TYR A 49 24.02 7.57 12.66
CA TYR A 49 23.58 6.85 13.86
C TYR A 49 22.86 5.54 13.52
N LEU A 50 21.94 5.57 12.55
CA LEU A 50 21.22 4.37 12.09
C LEU A 50 22.17 3.32 11.50
N GLU A 51 23.19 3.75 10.74
CA GLU A 51 24.23 2.84 10.21
C GLU A 51 25.08 2.21 11.34
N GLU A 52 25.42 2.96 12.38
CA GLU A 52 26.12 2.46 13.56
C GLU A 52 25.27 1.44 14.33
N GLU A 53 23.97 1.68 14.53
CA GLU A 53 23.02 0.73 15.15
C GLU A 53 22.89 -0.55 14.34
N ASN A 54 22.74 -0.43 13.01
CA ASN A 54 22.69 -1.59 12.11
C ASN A 54 23.98 -2.43 12.18
N ALA A 55 25.13 -1.77 12.23
CA ALA A 55 26.42 -2.47 12.37
C ALA A 55 26.55 -3.16 13.73
N PHE A 56 26.08 -2.53 14.80
CA PHE A 56 26.05 -3.10 16.14
C PHE A 56 25.12 -4.31 16.23
N ALA A 57 23.91 -4.22 15.68
CA ALA A 57 22.97 -5.33 15.61
C ALA A 57 23.56 -6.51 14.82
N LYS A 58 24.14 -6.24 13.63
CA LYS A 58 24.81 -7.26 12.81
C LYS A 58 25.96 -7.95 13.54
N TYR A 59 26.74 -7.20 14.31
CA TYR A 59 27.82 -7.75 15.12
C TYR A 59 27.31 -8.66 16.24
N ASN A 60 26.28 -8.22 16.98
CA ASN A 60 25.74 -9.03 18.09
C ASN A 60 24.97 -10.27 17.61
N LEU A 61 24.36 -10.22 16.43
CA LEU A 61 23.62 -11.34 15.85
C LEU A 61 24.48 -12.26 14.97
N LYS A 62 25.80 -12.01 14.87
CA LYS A 62 26.66 -12.77 13.95
C LYS A 62 26.65 -14.28 14.22
N ASP A 63 26.60 -14.68 15.49
CA ASP A 63 26.67 -16.09 15.90
C ASP A 63 25.34 -16.84 15.64
N THR A 64 24.22 -16.09 15.38
CA THR A 64 22.92 -16.69 15.04
C THR A 64 22.72 -16.93 13.55
N LYS A 65 23.65 -16.50 12.68
CA LYS A 65 23.48 -16.57 11.22
C LYS A 65 23.24 -17.98 10.68
N LYS A 66 23.88 -18.99 11.28
CA LYS A 66 23.68 -20.38 10.88
C LYS A 66 22.25 -20.82 11.20
N LEU A 67 21.81 -20.56 12.42
CA LEU A 67 20.43 -20.85 12.86
C LEU A 67 19.40 -20.11 12.02
N GLN A 68 19.62 -18.82 11.73
CA GLN A 68 18.73 -18.05 10.85
C GLN A 68 18.56 -18.70 9.48
N LYS A 69 19.67 -19.17 8.86
CA LYS A 69 19.61 -19.86 7.56
C LYS A 69 18.86 -21.20 7.64
N GLU A 70 19.08 -21.95 8.71
CA GLU A 70 18.38 -23.24 8.94
C GLU A 70 16.89 -23.02 9.12
N LEU A 71 16.49 -22.07 9.98
CA LEU A 71 15.10 -21.72 10.22
C LEU A 71 14.43 -21.18 8.95
N PHE A 72 15.09 -20.29 8.22
CA PHE A 72 14.57 -19.77 6.95
C PHE A 72 14.32 -20.89 5.94
N LYS A 73 15.27 -21.81 5.79
CA LYS A 73 15.12 -22.98 4.89
C LYS A 73 13.96 -23.88 5.32
N GLU A 74 13.84 -24.13 6.62
CA GLU A 74 12.77 -24.96 7.18
C GLU A 74 11.40 -24.31 6.94
N ILE A 75 11.24 -23.02 7.30
CA ILE A 75 9.97 -22.30 7.13
C ILE A 75 9.58 -22.21 5.65
N LYS A 76 10.54 -21.81 4.78
CA LYS A 76 10.31 -21.74 3.33
C LYS A 76 9.95 -23.11 2.74
N GLY A 77 10.59 -24.19 3.23
CA GLY A 77 10.32 -25.56 2.76
C GLY A 77 8.91 -26.08 3.11
N ARG A 78 8.19 -25.42 4.01
CA ARG A 78 6.79 -25.76 4.34
C ARG A 78 5.77 -25.07 3.44
N ILE A 79 6.20 -24.10 2.63
CA ILE A 79 5.34 -23.33 1.73
C ILE A 79 5.33 -24.03 0.37
N LYS A 80 4.13 -24.30 -0.15
CA LYS A 80 3.94 -24.73 -1.52
C LYS A 80 4.14 -23.53 -2.44
N LEU A 81 5.25 -23.50 -3.19
CA LEU A 81 5.62 -22.33 -4.00
C LEU A 81 4.84 -22.29 -5.32
N ASP A 82 4.67 -23.44 -6.00
CA ASP A 82 3.78 -23.56 -7.16
C ASP A 82 2.39 -23.91 -6.66
N ASP A 83 1.55 -22.90 -6.53
CA ASP A 83 0.21 -23.07 -5.99
C ASP A 83 -0.82 -22.22 -6.74
N GLU A 84 -2.06 -22.66 -6.69
CA GLU A 84 -3.20 -21.95 -7.26
C GLU A 84 -4.33 -21.95 -6.23
N SER A 85 -5.00 -20.79 -6.06
CA SER A 85 -6.22 -20.72 -5.29
C SER A 85 -7.36 -21.41 -6.04
N LEU A 86 -8.41 -21.80 -5.31
CA LEU A 86 -9.64 -22.23 -5.96
C LEU A 86 -10.22 -21.04 -6.75
N PRO A 87 -10.73 -21.28 -7.98
CA PRO A 87 -11.47 -20.26 -8.70
C PRO A 87 -12.73 -19.85 -7.93
N PHE A 88 -12.99 -18.57 -7.88
CA PHE A 88 -14.28 -18.04 -7.41
C PHE A 88 -15.02 -17.38 -8.56
N LYS A 89 -16.32 -17.58 -8.59
CA LYS A 89 -17.19 -17.02 -9.61
C LYS A 89 -17.55 -15.58 -9.22
N ASP A 90 -17.37 -14.68 -10.20
CA ASP A 90 -17.81 -13.30 -10.12
C ASP A 90 -18.45 -12.92 -11.46
N TYR A 91 -19.77 -12.70 -11.49
CA TYR A 91 -20.58 -12.47 -12.69
C TYR A 91 -20.28 -13.45 -13.84
N ASP A 92 -19.67 -12.96 -14.93
CA ASP A 92 -19.40 -13.72 -16.15
C ASP A 92 -18.06 -14.45 -16.13
N TYR A 93 -17.24 -14.25 -15.10
CA TYR A 93 -15.90 -14.81 -15.01
C TYR A 93 -15.67 -15.64 -13.73
N GLU A 94 -14.72 -16.53 -13.83
CA GLU A 94 -14.04 -17.18 -12.70
C GLU A 94 -12.65 -16.55 -12.55
N TYR A 95 -12.29 -16.17 -11.32
CA TYR A 95 -11.01 -15.56 -10.98
C TYR A 95 -10.24 -16.44 -10.00
N TRP A 96 -8.93 -16.50 -10.16
CA TRP A 96 -8.04 -17.14 -9.19
C TRP A 96 -6.65 -16.56 -9.24
N THR A 97 -5.85 -16.89 -8.22
CA THR A 97 -4.47 -16.46 -8.08
C THR A 97 -3.54 -17.63 -8.17
N LYS A 98 -2.42 -17.44 -8.87
CA LYS A 98 -1.34 -18.41 -9.00
C LYS A 98 -0.04 -17.83 -8.46
N THR A 99 0.79 -18.69 -7.84
CA THR A 99 2.18 -18.42 -7.49
C THR A 99 3.09 -19.44 -8.17
N THR A 100 4.36 -19.10 -8.34
CA THR A 100 5.34 -19.99 -8.99
C THR A 100 6.63 -20.05 -8.17
N THR A 101 7.37 -21.14 -8.28
CA THR A 101 8.65 -21.33 -7.56
C THR A 101 9.68 -20.24 -7.88
N GLU A 102 9.68 -19.74 -9.11
CA GLU A 102 10.63 -18.72 -9.58
C GLU A 102 10.14 -17.29 -9.36
N GLY A 103 8.83 -17.12 -9.14
CA GLY A 103 8.20 -15.83 -8.92
C GLY A 103 8.28 -15.37 -7.46
N ASN A 104 8.20 -14.05 -7.26
CA ASN A 104 8.06 -13.43 -5.94
C ASN A 104 6.69 -12.77 -5.74
N TYR A 105 5.92 -12.64 -6.81
CA TYR A 105 4.63 -11.97 -6.82
C TYR A 105 3.55 -12.86 -7.40
N SER A 106 2.30 -12.55 -7.07
CA SER A 106 1.15 -13.31 -7.57
C SER A 106 0.85 -12.99 -9.03
N ILE A 107 0.22 -13.98 -9.67
CA ILE A 107 -0.38 -13.88 -10.99
C ILE A 107 -1.89 -13.95 -10.78
N LYS A 108 -2.68 -12.97 -11.26
CA LYS A 108 -4.14 -13.02 -11.26
C LYS A 108 -4.62 -13.50 -12.63
N LEU A 109 -5.40 -14.55 -12.60
CA LEU A 109 -5.95 -15.21 -13.78
C LEU A 109 -7.47 -15.07 -13.76
N ARG A 110 -8.05 -15.06 -14.96
CA ARG A 110 -9.49 -15.19 -15.12
C ARG A 110 -9.85 -16.06 -16.30
N LYS A 111 -11.06 -16.56 -16.29
CA LYS A 111 -11.64 -17.32 -17.39
C LYS A 111 -13.13 -17.00 -17.47
N LYS A 112 -13.61 -16.69 -18.66
CA LYS A 112 -15.04 -16.50 -18.86
C LYS A 112 -15.77 -17.81 -18.59
N ILE A 113 -16.91 -17.76 -17.90
CA ILE A 113 -17.77 -18.93 -17.69
C ILE A 113 -18.14 -19.49 -19.07
N ASP A 114 -18.14 -20.80 -19.20
CA ASP A 114 -18.36 -21.52 -20.46
C ASP A 114 -17.24 -21.36 -21.52
N SER A 115 -16.09 -20.84 -21.16
CA SER A 115 -14.89 -20.79 -22.01
C SER A 115 -13.76 -21.62 -21.41
N ASN A 116 -12.88 -22.13 -22.27
CA ASN A 116 -11.62 -22.78 -21.85
C ASN A 116 -10.40 -21.83 -21.97
N HIS A 117 -10.63 -20.58 -22.42
CA HIS A 117 -9.56 -19.61 -22.57
C HIS A 117 -9.25 -18.96 -21.23
N ILE A 118 -8.01 -19.10 -20.77
CA ILE A 118 -7.50 -18.50 -19.54
C ILE A 118 -6.74 -17.22 -19.91
N GLU A 119 -7.07 -16.13 -19.24
CA GLU A 119 -6.42 -14.84 -19.40
C GLU A 119 -5.57 -14.52 -18.17
N GLU A 120 -4.31 -14.14 -18.39
CA GLU A 120 -3.45 -13.55 -17.36
C GLU A 120 -3.71 -12.03 -17.36
N ILE A 121 -4.45 -11.53 -16.36
CA ILE A 121 -4.79 -10.12 -16.25
C ILE A 121 -3.80 -9.33 -15.41
N TRP A 122 -2.99 -10.02 -14.58
CA TRP A 122 -1.93 -9.46 -13.78
C TRP A 122 -0.79 -10.44 -13.59
N ASN A 123 0.44 -9.93 -13.61
CA ASN A 123 1.62 -10.69 -13.25
C ASN A 123 2.63 -9.74 -12.59
N GLY A 124 2.77 -9.85 -11.26
CA GLY A 124 3.57 -8.90 -10.49
C GLY A 124 5.05 -8.95 -10.82
N ASP A 125 5.61 -10.13 -11.17
CA ASP A 125 7.02 -10.24 -11.56
C ASP A 125 7.27 -9.54 -12.90
N LYS A 126 6.39 -9.72 -13.90
CA LYS A 126 6.47 -9.00 -15.17
C LYS A 126 6.31 -7.48 -15.01
N GLU A 127 5.42 -7.03 -14.12
CA GLU A 127 5.25 -5.60 -13.86
C GLU A 127 6.49 -5.00 -13.19
N LYS A 128 7.06 -5.69 -12.19
CA LYS A 128 8.32 -5.27 -11.57
C LYS A 128 9.47 -5.16 -12.56
N GLU A 129 9.60 -6.16 -13.43
CA GLU A 129 10.64 -6.19 -14.46
C GLU A 129 10.52 -5.00 -15.43
N LYS A 130 9.30 -4.70 -15.89
CA LYS A 130 9.02 -3.53 -16.75
C LYS A 130 9.42 -2.21 -16.08
N LEU A 131 9.13 -2.08 -14.78
CA LEU A 131 9.38 -0.85 -14.02
C LEU A 131 10.83 -0.68 -13.58
N LYS A 132 11.62 -1.78 -13.57
CA LYS A 132 13.05 -1.80 -13.17
C LYS A 132 13.31 -1.15 -11.81
N THR A 133 12.41 -1.41 -10.84
CA THR A 133 12.48 -0.82 -9.51
C THR A 133 13.11 -1.79 -8.51
N GLU A 134 13.83 -1.25 -7.51
CA GLU A 134 14.39 -2.05 -6.42
C GLU A 134 13.30 -2.53 -5.46
N TYR A 135 12.39 -1.62 -5.09
CA TYR A 135 11.24 -1.93 -4.26
C TYR A 135 9.97 -2.01 -5.11
N PHE A 136 9.12 -2.99 -4.81
CA PHE A 136 7.85 -3.18 -5.51
C PHE A 136 6.81 -3.72 -4.55
N GLY A 137 5.95 -2.84 -4.05
CA GLY A 137 4.81 -3.16 -3.20
C GLY A 137 3.51 -3.04 -4.00
N VAL A 138 2.68 -4.07 -3.96
CA VAL A 138 1.32 -4.06 -4.52
C VAL A 138 0.36 -3.77 -3.38
N GLY A 139 -0.43 -2.71 -3.50
CA GLY A 139 -1.43 -2.35 -2.49
C GLY A 139 -2.77 -3.04 -2.76
N ASP A 140 -3.32 -2.84 -3.93
CA ASP A 140 -4.63 -3.37 -4.30
C ASP A 140 -4.68 -3.85 -5.75
N LEU A 141 -5.62 -4.75 -6.05
CA LEU A 141 -5.89 -5.32 -7.37
C LEU A 141 -7.39 -5.58 -7.51
N GLU A 142 -8.09 -4.64 -8.11
CA GLU A 142 -9.55 -4.69 -8.31
C GLU A 142 -9.92 -4.75 -9.78
N VAL A 143 -10.94 -5.54 -10.12
CA VAL A 143 -11.52 -5.59 -11.47
C VAL A 143 -12.82 -4.78 -11.46
N SER A 144 -13.07 -3.99 -12.52
CA SER A 144 -14.32 -3.26 -12.69
C SER A 144 -15.51 -4.21 -12.91
N TRP A 145 -16.72 -3.77 -12.59
CA TRP A 145 -17.93 -4.59 -12.65
C TRP A 145 -18.27 -5.13 -14.05
N ASN A 146 -17.86 -4.40 -15.10
CA ASN A 146 -17.99 -4.84 -16.49
C ASN A 146 -16.80 -5.66 -16.99
N ASP A 147 -15.92 -6.11 -16.09
CA ASP A 147 -14.74 -6.92 -16.39
C ASP A 147 -13.73 -6.28 -17.37
N LYS A 148 -13.86 -4.96 -17.62
CA LYS A 148 -13.06 -4.25 -18.61
C LYS A 148 -11.76 -3.69 -18.04
N TYR A 149 -11.79 -3.15 -16.82
CA TYR A 149 -10.66 -2.48 -16.23
C TYR A 149 -10.04 -3.28 -15.09
N LEU A 150 -8.73 -3.22 -14.99
CA LEU A 150 -7.98 -3.60 -13.79
C LEU A 150 -7.46 -2.33 -13.12
N GLY A 151 -7.97 -2.06 -11.92
CA GLY A 151 -7.40 -1.09 -11.00
C GLY A 151 -6.31 -1.75 -10.17
N TYR A 152 -5.15 -1.11 -10.07
CA TYR A 152 -4.07 -1.58 -9.21
C TYR A 152 -3.28 -0.42 -8.63
N SER A 153 -2.72 -0.64 -7.47
CA SER A 153 -1.91 0.37 -6.80
C SER A 153 -0.53 -0.16 -6.45
N LEU A 154 0.48 0.70 -6.61
CA LEU A 154 1.89 0.36 -6.40
C LEU A 154 2.58 1.38 -5.51
N ASP A 155 3.36 0.88 -4.54
CA ASP A 155 4.43 1.62 -3.90
C ASP A 155 5.77 1.14 -4.48
N LEU A 156 6.54 2.05 -5.06
CA LEU A 156 7.82 1.75 -5.71
C LEU A 156 9.04 2.20 -4.88
N LYS A 157 8.81 2.66 -3.65
CA LYS A 157 9.84 3.23 -2.77
C LYS A 157 9.89 2.61 -1.38
N GLY A 158 8.84 1.90 -0.95
CA GLY A 158 8.67 1.44 0.43
C GLY A 158 8.20 2.55 1.36
N SER A 159 7.49 3.52 0.82
CA SER A 159 7.01 4.72 1.53
C SER A 159 5.58 4.61 2.02
N GLU A 160 4.87 3.56 1.58
CA GLU A 160 3.42 3.40 1.77
C GLU A 160 2.56 4.54 1.15
N TYR A 161 3.18 5.36 0.30
CA TYR A 161 2.47 6.22 -0.65
C TYR A 161 2.25 5.44 -1.93
N TYR A 162 1.02 5.05 -2.16
CA TYR A 162 0.65 4.29 -3.34
C TYR A 162 0.23 5.18 -4.50
N THR A 163 0.57 4.73 -5.70
CA THR A 163 0.07 5.31 -6.95
C THR A 163 -0.95 4.35 -7.55
N ILE A 164 -2.15 4.83 -7.83
CA ILE A 164 -3.22 4.05 -8.48
C ILE A 164 -3.10 4.16 -9.99
N TYR A 165 -3.31 3.05 -10.66
CA TYR A 165 -3.36 2.88 -12.10
C TYR A 165 -4.66 2.17 -12.49
N ILE A 166 -5.29 2.61 -13.57
CA ILE A 166 -6.45 1.94 -14.17
C ILE A 166 -6.06 1.51 -15.57
N ARG A 167 -6.03 0.21 -15.82
CA ARG A 167 -5.63 -0.39 -17.09
C ARG A 167 -6.81 -1.09 -17.74
N ASP A 168 -7.04 -0.82 -19.00
CA ASP A 168 -7.94 -1.60 -19.84
C ASP A 168 -7.32 -3.00 -20.04
N ILE A 169 -8.06 -4.04 -19.69
CA ILE A 169 -7.55 -5.41 -19.66
C ILE A 169 -7.26 -5.93 -21.07
N GLU A 170 -8.11 -5.59 -22.04
CA GLU A 170 -7.97 -6.07 -23.41
C GLU A 170 -6.80 -5.42 -24.15
N THR A 171 -6.66 -4.10 -24.02
CA THR A 171 -5.63 -3.35 -24.74
C THR A 171 -4.31 -3.23 -23.97
N GLY A 172 -4.33 -3.43 -22.66
CA GLY A 172 -3.20 -3.22 -21.76
C GLY A 172 -2.84 -1.75 -21.54
N SER A 173 -3.57 -0.81 -22.12
CA SER A 173 -3.31 0.63 -22.02
C SER A 173 -3.89 1.22 -20.74
N LEU A 174 -3.29 2.32 -20.23
CA LEU A 174 -3.87 3.05 -19.12
C LEU A 174 -5.10 3.82 -19.57
N ALA A 175 -6.19 3.65 -18.82
CA ALA A 175 -7.47 4.31 -19.09
C ALA A 175 -7.55 5.73 -18.50
N THR A 176 -6.63 6.09 -17.60
CA THR A 176 -6.61 7.38 -16.92
C THR A 176 -5.20 7.78 -16.53
N GLU A 177 -5.02 9.02 -16.04
CA GLU A 177 -3.79 9.47 -15.40
C GLU A 177 -3.50 8.67 -14.13
N LYS A 178 -2.25 8.63 -13.72
CA LYS A 178 -1.83 8.06 -12.43
C LYS A 178 -2.34 8.92 -11.29
N ILE A 179 -2.90 8.29 -10.26
CA ILE A 179 -3.36 8.98 -9.06
C ILE A 179 -2.34 8.73 -7.94
N GLU A 180 -1.59 9.74 -7.58
CA GLU A 180 -0.48 9.65 -6.63
C GLU A 180 -0.91 10.02 -5.20
N ASP A 181 -0.05 9.67 -4.23
CA ASP A 181 -0.21 9.99 -2.80
C ASP A 181 -1.48 9.41 -2.17
N THR A 182 -1.86 8.20 -2.58
CA THR A 182 -3.03 7.49 -2.05
C THR A 182 -2.65 6.47 -0.97
N SER A 183 -3.64 5.97 -0.24
CA SER A 183 -3.48 4.83 0.68
C SER A 183 -3.44 3.46 -0.03
N GLY A 184 -3.69 3.42 -1.33
CA GLY A 184 -3.63 2.24 -2.17
C GLY A 184 -4.97 1.55 -2.45
N GLY A 185 -5.99 1.71 -1.61
CA GLY A 185 -7.30 1.09 -1.82
C GLY A 185 -8.07 1.68 -3.01
N ILE A 186 -8.78 0.83 -3.75
CA ILE A 186 -9.56 1.18 -4.94
C ILE A 186 -10.96 0.58 -4.80
N THR A 187 -11.99 1.36 -5.06
CA THR A 187 -13.37 0.89 -5.15
C THR A 187 -14.00 1.42 -6.42
N PHE A 188 -14.35 0.53 -7.36
CA PHE A 188 -15.07 0.94 -8.57
C PHE A 188 -16.52 1.31 -8.26
N SER A 189 -17.04 2.30 -9.00
CA SER A 189 -18.49 2.54 -9.02
C SER A 189 -19.21 1.42 -9.79
N LEU A 190 -20.46 1.11 -9.41
CA LEU A 190 -21.25 0.06 -10.05
C LEU A 190 -21.53 0.32 -11.55
N ASP A 191 -21.44 1.57 -12.00
CA ASP A 191 -21.57 1.94 -13.40
C ASP A 191 -20.23 2.01 -14.15
N ASP A 192 -19.13 1.61 -13.49
CA ASP A 192 -17.76 1.59 -14.02
C ASP A 192 -17.22 2.93 -14.55
N LYS A 193 -17.89 4.04 -14.20
CA LYS A 193 -17.43 5.36 -14.64
C LYS A 193 -16.46 6.03 -13.69
N PHE A 194 -16.46 5.58 -12.44
CA PHE A 194 -15.67 6.20 -11.38
C PHE A 194 -14.92 5.16 -10.58
N ILE A 195 -13.88 5.62 -9.91
CA ILE A 195 -13.29 4.95 -8.76
C ILE A 195 -13.35 5.87 -7.55
N PHE A 196 -13.44 5.27 -6.38
CA PHE A 196 -13.26 5.93 -5.09
C PHE A 196 -11.92 5.51 -4.51
N TYR A 197 -11.23 6.45 -3.88
CA TYR A 197 -9.93 6.23 -3.26
C TYR A 197 -9.69 7.20 -2.12
N SER A 198 -8.74 6.91 -1.23
CA SER A 198 -8.35 7.84 -0.18
C SER A 198 -6.97 8.42 -0.39
N LYS A 199 -6.80 9.71 -0.05
CA LYS A 199 -5.50 10.40 0.01
C LYS A 199 -4.99 10.48 1.44
N LEU A 200 -3.67 10.37 1.56
CA LEU A 200 -2.96 10.56 2.81
C LEU A 200 -2.78 12.05 3.11
N ASP A 201 -2.93 12.41 4.38
CA ASP A 201 -2.68 13.77 4.88
C ASP A 201 -1.21 13.99 5.26
N GLU A 202 -0.93 15.14 5.89
CA GLU A 202 0.40 15.52 6.38
C GLU A 202 0.92 14.65 7.54
N ASN A 203 0.09 13.80 8.12
CA ASN A 203 0.44 12.81 9.13
C ASN A 203 0.52 11.39 8.58
N HIS A 204 0.50 11.25 7.25
CA HIS A 204 0.48 9.94 6.56
C HIS A 204 -0.77 9.12 6.91
N ARG A 205 -1.93 9.77 7.04
CA ARG A 205 -3.19 9.12 7.39
C ARG A 205 -4.25 9.32 6.31
N PRO A 206 -5.04 8.29 5.95
CA PRO A 206 -6.15 8.43 5.03
C PRO A 206 -7.31 9.15 5.73
N ARG A 207 -7.55 10.40 5.36
CA ARG A 207 -8.62 11.24 5.95
C ARG A 207 -9.63 11.77 4.95
N LYS A 208 -9.36 11.57 3.64
CA LYS A 208 -10.20 12.11 2.58
C LYS A 208 -10.54 11.03 1.57
N ILE A 209 -11.81 10.92 1.23
CA ILE A 209 -12.29 10.08 0.12
C ILE A 209 -12.55 10.96 -1.08
N PHE A 210 -11.94 10.61 -2.19
CA PHE A 210 -12.14 11.24 -3.49
C PHE A 210 -12.86 10.32 -4.45
N ARG A 211 -13.57 10.92 -5.42
CA ARG A 211 -14.14 10.25 -6.57
C ARG A 211 -13.42 10.73 -7.83
N HIS A 212 -12.83 9.81 -8.58
CA HIS A 212 -12.19 10.06 -9.87
C HIS A 212 -13.04 9.51 -11.01
N LYS A 213 -13.33 10.34 -12.01
CA LYS A 213 -13.97 9.87 -13.23
C LYS A 213 -12.92 9.30 -14.18
N ILE A 214 -13.05 8.01 -14.53
CA ILE A 214 -12.11 7.31 -15.42
C ILE A 214 -11.99 8.05 -16.76
N GLY A 215 -10.76 8.27 -17.23
CA GLY A 215 -10.46 8.98 -18.46
C GLY A 215 -10.44 10.50 -18.35
N THR A 216 -10.55 11.07 -17.15
CA THR A 216 -10.44 12.52 -16.94
C THR A 216 -9.17 12.89 -16.18
N PRO A 217 -8.72 14.15 -16.21
CA PRO A 217 -7.58 14.60 -15.39
C PRO A 217 -7.86 14.53 -13.89
N VAL A 218 -6.87 14.06 -13.12
CA VAL A 218 -6.93 13.90 -11.64
C VAL A 218 -7.26 15.22 -10.92
N LYS A 219 -6.90 16.37 -11.48
CA LYS A 219 -7.24 17.69 -10.92
C LYS A 219 -8.76 17.97 -10.85
N ASN A 220 -9.56 17.17 -11.56
CA ASN A 220 -11.04 17.30 -11.57
C ASN A 220 -11.70 16.38 -10.54
N ASP A 221 -10.92 15.67 -9.73
CA ASP A 221 -11.46 14.73 -8.76
C ASP A 221 -12.26 15.45 -7.68
N GLU A 222 -13.37 14.84 -7.30
CA GLU A 222 -14.28 15.39 -6.30
C GLU A 222 -13.96 14.84 -4.92
N LEU A 223 -13.86 15.74 -3.94
CA LEU A 223 -13.83 15.38 -2.53
C LEU A 223 -15.24 14.95 -2.09
N ILE A 224 -15.42 13.69 -1.74
CA ILE A 224 -16.70 13.12 -1.31
C ILE A 224 -16.86 13.19 0.21
N PHE A 225 -15.76 12.94 0.95
CA PHE A 225 -15.78 12.93 2.40
C PHE A 225 -14.44 13.39 2.98
N GLU A 226 -14.51 14.13 4.06
CA GLU A 226 -13.33 14.52 4.85
C GLU A 226 -13.58 14.30 6.34
N GLU A 227 -12.77 13.44 6.95
CA GLU A 227 -12.71 13.26 8.39
C GLU A 227 -11.96 14.42 9.04
N LYS A 228 -12.59 15.08 9.99
CA LYS A 228 -12.02 16.26 10.68
C LYS A 228 -11.19 15.90 11.90
N SER A 229 -11.48 14.75 12.51
CA SER A 229 -10.72 14.27 13.67
C SER A 229 -9.37 13.71 13.22
N GLU A 230 -8.29 14.20 13.81
CA GLU A 230 -6.94 13.68 13.56
C GLU A 230 -6.73 12.24 14.09
N ALA A 231 -7.61 11.80 14.98
CA ALA A 231 -7.55 10.44 15.55
C ALA A 231 -8.11 9.37 14.60
N PHE A 232 -9.01 9.75 13.68
CA PHE A 232 -9.72 8.82 12.80
C PHE A 232 -9.05 8.67 11.45
N THR A 233 -9.19 7.50 10.86
CA THR A 233 -8.87 7.20 9.46
C THR A 233 -10.16 6.86 8.71
N VAL A 234 -10.15 6.99 7.39
CA VAL A 234 -11.31 6.69 6.55
C VAL A 234 -11.02 5.60 5.53
N GLY A 235 -12.02 4.80 5.26
CA GLY A 235 -12.06 3.85 4.15
C GLY A 235 -13.42 3.88 3.47
N ILE A 236 -13.48 3.36 2.25
CA ILE A 236 -14.72 3.20 1.49
C ILE A 236 -14.82 1.77 0.98
N GLY A 237 -16.03 1.25 0.96
CA GLY A 237 -16.35 -0.07 0.43
C GLY A 237 -17.80 -0.17 0.01
N LEU A 238 -18.16 -1.30 -0.58
CA LEU A 238 -19.51 -1.59 -1.04
C LEU A 238 -20.18 -2.59 -0.11
N SER A 239 -21.49 -2.50 0.05
CA SER A 239 -22.28 -3.53 0.74
C SER A 239 -22.28 -4.84 -0.05
N SER A 240 -22.47 -5.96 0.66
CA SER A 240 -22.48 -7.30 0.02
C SER A 240 -23.68 -7.52 -0.92
N ASP A 241 -24.73 -6.70 -0.83
CA ASP A 241 -25.85 -6.69 -1.78
C ASP A 241 -25.66 -5.64 -2.90
N GLU A 242 -24.47 -4.99 -2.95
CA GLU A 242 -24.05 -4.07 -4.00
C GLU A 242 -24.95 -2.84 -4.19
N LYS A 243 -25.69 -2.44 -3.14
CA LYS A 243 -26.61 -1.30 -3.22
C LYS A 243 -26.10 -0.03 -2.60
N TYR A 244 -25.19 -0.16 -1.62
CA TYR A 244 -24.74 0.96 -0.80
C TYR A 244 -23.22 1.04 -0.74
N TYR A 245 -22.70 2.24 -0.87
CA TYR A 245 -21.31 2.52 -0.48
C TYR A 245 -21.29 2.90 0.97
N PHE A 246 -20.34 2.34 1.71
CA PHE A 246 -20.07 2.67 3.10
C PHE A 246 -18.75 3.41 3.20
N ILE A 247 -18.77 4.59 3.82
CA ILE A 247 -17.58 5.26 4.31
C ILE A 247 -17.47 4.95 5.80
N ALA A 248 -16.43 4.22 6.18
CA ALA A 248 -16.14 3.89 7.56
C ALA A 248 -15.05 4.82 8.08
N THR A 249 -15.31 5.48 9.21
CA THR A 249 -14.29 6.23 9.95
C THR A 249 -14.06 5.58 11.29
N SER A 250 -12.81 5.48 11.73
CA SER A 250 -12.50 4.83 12.99
C SER A 250 -11.16 5.25 13.57
N ASP A 251 -11.08 5.18 14.89
CA ASP A 251 -9.84 5.10 15.66
C ASP A 251 -9.72 3.68 16.28
N HIS A 252 -8.86 3.52 17.31
CA HIS A 252 -8.67 2.25 17.99
C HIS A 252 -9.85 1.81 18.86
N ASN A 253 -10.78 2.70 19.20
CA ASN A 253 -11.81 2.46 20.20
C ASN A 253 -13.23 2.63 19.66
N THR A 254 -13.39 3.50 18.65
CA THR A 254 -14.70 3.89 18.13
C THR A 254 -14.72 3.90 16.61
N SER A 255 -15.91 3.74 16.04
CA SER A 255 -16.13 3.83 14.60
C SER A 255 -17.48 4.46 14.30
N GLU A 256 -17.54 5.16 13.16
CA GLU A 256 -18.77 5.65 12.56
C GLU A 256 -18.86 5.17 11.12
N GLN A 257 -20.07 4.99 10.63
CA GLN A 257 -20.31 4.61 9.25
C GLN A 257 -21.33 5.53 8.61
N TYR A 258 -20.99 6.00 7.43
CA TYR A 258 -21.86 6.76 6.55
C TYR A 258 -22.15 5.91 5.33
N TYR A 259 -23.30 6.09 4.70
CA TYR A 259 -23.65 5.36 3.49
C TYR A 259 -24.34 6.25 2.46
N PHE A 260 -24.23 5.86 1.20
CA PHE A 260 -24.93 6.48 0.06
C PHE A 260 -25.20 5.44 -1.03
N LEU A 261 -26.11 5.82 -1.98
CA LEU A 261 -26.49 4.98 -3.11
C LEU A 261 -25.61 5.28 -4.33
#